data_c997ba7afd74cd650cd6b0b6cf868fdd
#
_entry.id   c997ba7afd74cd650cd6b0b6cf868fdd
#
_cell.length_a   1.000
_cell.length_b   1.000
_cell.length_c   1.000
_cell.angle_alpha   90.00
_cell.angle_beta   90.00
_cell.angle_gamma   90.00
#
_symmetry.space_group_name_H-M   'P 1'
#
loop_
_entity.id
_entity.type
_entity.pdbx_description
1 polymer ?
#
loop_
_entity_poly.entity_id
_entity_poly.type
_entity_poly.pdbx_seq_one_letter_code
_entity_poly.pdbx_strand_id
1 'polypeptide(L)' 'MESPHEHQQALLLSRITNNIEKLNESVMVMNKNLQEVNIQNMNVELVAQMFKNYQSNVLFHLEATENLQEPS' A
#
# COMPACT_ATOMS: atom_id res chain seq x y z
N MET A 1 50.35 -3.54 17.36
CA MET A 1 50.13 -4.49 16.24
C MET A 1 48.83 -5.23 16.44
N GLU A 2 48.02 -5.24 15.39
CA GLU A 2 46.78 -5.96 15.41
C GLU A 2 47.05 -7.46 15.28
N SER A 3 46.44 -8.28 16.14
CA SER A 3 46.54 -9.73 16.02
C SER A 3 45.70 -10.22 14.84
N PRO A 4 46.00 -11.40 14.24
CA PRO A 4 45.17 -11.97 13.19
C PRO A 4 43.71 -12.16 13.63
N HIS A 5 43.50 -12.48 14.89
CA HIS A 5 42.16 -12.65 15.46
C HIS A 5 41.38 -11.31 15.48
N GLU A 6 42.05 -10.24 15.93
CA GLU A 6 41.46 -8.90 15.93
C GLU A 6 41.14 -8.42 14.54
N HIS A 7 42.02 -8.72 13.57
CA HIS A 7 41.78 -8.38 12.17
C HIS A 7 40.55 -9.11 11.63
N GLN A 8 40.41 -10.39 11.92
CA GLN A 8 39.23 -11.16 11.51
C GLN A 8 37.94 -10.65 12.15
N GLN A 9 38.02 -10.29 13.43
CA GLN A 9 36.84 -9.67 14.10
C GLN A 9 36.46 -8.37 13.47
N ALA A 10 37.41 -7.51 13.12
CA ALA A 10 37.14 -6.23 12.47
C ALA A 10 36.48 -6.43 11.12
N LEU A 11 36.94 -7.41 10.33
CA LEU A 11 36.31 -7.75 9.04
C LEU A 11 34.88 -8.26 9.22
N LEU A 12 34.67 -9.12 10.21
CA LEU A 12 33.35 -9.67 10.50
C LEU A 12 32.40 -8.56 10.92
N LEU A 13 32.82 -7.68 11.80
CA LEU A 13 32.03 -6.53 12.23
C LEU A 13 31.69 -5.61 11.07
N SER A 14 32.63 -5.38 10.17
CA SER A 14 32.38 -4.58 8.95
C SER A 14 31.31 -5.22 8.07
N ARG A 15 31.33 -6.53 7.91
CA ARG A 15 30.31 -7.25 7.16
C ARG A 15 28.94 -7.15 7.81
N ILE A 16 28.90 -7.32 9.13
CA ILE A 16 27.65 -7.19 9.89
C ILE A 16 27.08 -5.78 9.72
N THR A 17 27.91 -4.76 9.87
CA THR A 17 27.50 -3.37 9.70
C THR A 17 26.91 -3.12 8.31
N ASN A 18 27.61 -3.58 7.27
CA ASN A 18 27.14 -3.45 5.90
C ASN A 18 25.82 -4.19 5.67
N ASN A 19 25.66 -5.36 6.26
CA ASN A 19 24.42 -6.14 6.13
C ASN A 19 23.27 -5.45 6.85
N ILE A 20 23.53 -4.85 8.00
CA ILE A 20 22.51 -4.07 8.73
C ILE A 20 22.10 -2.85 7.93
N GLU A 21 23.05 -2.14 7.32
CA GLU A 21 22.75 -0.99 6.47
C GLU A 21 21.88 -1.38 5.29
N LYS A 22 22.21 -2.49 4.62
CA LYS A 22 21.41 -3.02 3.50
C LYS A 22 20.02 -3.43 3.97
N LEU A 23 19.92 -4.05 5.13
CA LEU A 23 18.63 -4.42 5.71
C LEU A 23 17.78 -3.19 5.99
N ASN A 24 18.37 -2.15 6.58
CA ASN A 24 17.68 -0.89 6.84
C ASN A 24 17.16 -0.25 5.55
N GLU A 25 17.97 -0.21 4.51
CA GLU A 25 17.57 0.29 3.21
C GLU A 25 16.40 -0.50 2.65
N SER A 26 16.46 -1.83 2.74
CA SER A 26 15.39 -2.71 2.27
C SER A 26 14.10 -2.49 3.04
N VAL A 27 14.19 -2.31 4.36
CA VAL A 27 13.02 -2.02 5.20
C VAL A 27 12.42 -0.66 4.83
N MET A 28 13.26 0.35 4.59
CA MET A 28 12.77 1.67 4.17
C MET A 28 12.03 1.60 2.84
N VAL A 29 12.57 0.86 1.86
CA VAL A 29 11.92 0.66 0.57
C VAL A 29 10.61 -0.09 0.74
N MET A 30 10.59 -1.12 1.58
CA MET A 30 9.38 -1.88 1.87
C MET A 30 8.30 -1.00 2.51
N ASN A 31 8.68 -0.19 3.48
CA ASN A 31 7.75 0.75 4.13
C ASN A 31 7.18 1.74 3.12
N LYS A 32 8.01 2.28 2.23
CA LYS A 32 7.55 3.18 1.17
C LYS A 32 6.57 2.49 0.25
N ASN A 33 6.87 1.25 -0.17
CA ASN A 33 5.99 0.47 -1.03
C ASN A 33 4.65 0.16 -0.35
N LEU A 34 4.69 -0.15 0.94
CA LEU A 34 3.46 -0.39 1.70
C LEU A 34 2.61 0.87 1.82
N GLN A 35 3.22 2.03 1.99
CA GLN A 35 2.50 3.30 1.99
C GLN A 35 1.84 3.56 0.64
N GLU A 36 2.53 3.31 -0.46
CA GLU A 36 1.98 3.44 -1.80
C GLU A 36 0.80 2.49 -2.03
N VAL A 37 0.94 1.23 -1.62
CA VAL A 37 -0.14 0.25 -1.70
C VAL A 37 -1.34 0.70 -0.86
N ASN A 38 -1.09 1.21 0.33
CA ASN A 38 -2.16 1.70 1.20
C ASN A 38 -2.92 2.86 0.56
N ILE A 39 -2.21 3.80 -0.07
CA ILE A 39 -2.84 4.92 -0.79
C ILE A 39 -3.65 4.41 -1.96
N GLN A 40 -3.13 3.46 -2.74
CA GLN A 40 -3.84 2.86 -3.86
C GLN A 40 -5.09 2.13 -3.40
N ASN A 41 -5.01 1.40 -2.29
CA ASN A 41 -6.17 0.72 -1.72
C ASN A 41 -7.24 1.69 -1.27
N MET A 42 -6.86 2.81 -0.66
CA MET A 42 -7.79 3.86 -0.29
C MET A 42 -8.47 4.48 -1.52
N ASN A 43 -7.72 4.69 -2.60
CA ASN A 43 -8.26 5.21 -3.85
C ASN A 43 -9.24 4.24 -4.49
N VAL A 44 -8.92 2.95 -4.50
CA VAL A 44 -9.81 1.90 -5.02
C VAL A 44 -11.09 1.84 -4.19
N GLU A 45 -10.99 1.93 -2.88
CA GLU A 45 -12.14 1.94 -1.98
C GLU A 45 -13.04 3.15 -2.24
N LEU A 46 -12.45 4.32 -2.44
CA LEU A 46 -13.19 5.53 -2.77
C LEU A 46 -13.93 5.40 -4.10
N VAL A 47 -13.26 4.89 -5.13
CA VAL A 47 -13.87 4.66 -6.45
C VAL A 47 -15.00 3.64 -6.33
N ALA A 48 -14.81 2.57 -5.59
CA ALA A 48 -15.84 1.56 -5.34
C ALA A 48 -17.06 2.18 -4.67
N GLN A 49 -16.86 3.07 -3.72
CA GLN A 49 -17.94 3.75 -3.03
C GLN A 49 -18.69 4.71 -3.96
N MET A 50 -17.97 5.44 -4.80
CA MET A 50 -18.57 6.31 -5.82
C MET A 50 -19.41 5.50 -6.79
N PHE A 51 -18.92 4.36 -7.22
CA PHE A 51 -19.63 3.46 -8.13
C PHE A 51 -20.91 2.93 -7.49
N LYS A 52 -20.83 2.53 -6.23
CA LYS A 52 -21.98 2.08 -5.46
C LYS A 52 -23.03 3.16 -5.33
N ASN A 53 -22.62 4.38 -5.04
CA ASN A 53 -23.53 5.53 -4.96
C ASN A 53 -24.16 5.83 -6.30
N TYR A 54 -23.40 5.75 -7.38
CA TYR A 54 -23.90 5.92 -8.74
C TYR A 54 -24.97 4.88 -9.06
N GLN A 55 -24.72 3.62 -8.76
CA GLN A 55 -25.72 2.55 -8.97
C GLN A 55 -26.99 2.80 -8.17
N SER A 56 -26.87 3.20 -6.94
CA SER A 56 -28.03 3.52 -6.10
C SER A 56 -28.84 4.66 -6.68
N ASN A 57 -28.18 5.71 -7.18
CA ASN A 57 -28.85 6.85 -7.79
C ASN A 57 -29.56 6.47 -9.10
N VAL A 58 -28.90 5.66 -9.92
CA VAL A 58 -29.51 5.18 -11.18
C VAL A 58 -30.76 4.34 -10.88
N LEU A 59 -30.65 3.44 -9.90
CA LEU A 59 -31.76 2.61 -9.49
C LEU A 59 -32.94 3.46 -9.00
N PHE A 60 -32.67 4.44 -8.18
CA PHE A 60 -33.66 5.37 -7.66
C PHE A 60 -34.36 6.12 -8.81
N HIS A 61 -33.62 6.61 -9.77
CA HIS A 61 -34.18 7.30 -10.94
C HIS A 61 -35.03 6.38 -11.82
N LEU A 62 -34.58 5.14 -11.98
CA LEU A 62 -35.35 4.16 -12.75
C LEU A 62 -36.66 3.84 -12.05
N GLU A 63 -36.66 3.63 -10.76
CA GLU A 63 -37.88 3.39 -9.99
C GLU A 63 -38.84 4.57 -10.06
N ALA A 64 -38.33 5.80 -9.92
CA ALA A 64 -39.12 7.01 -10.01
C ALA A 64 -39.74 7.17 -11.42
N THR A 65 -38.97 6.86 -12.46
CA THR A 65 -39.44 6.93 -13.84
C THR A 65 -40.50 5.86 -14.12
N GLU A 66 -40.31 4.65 -13.63
CA GLU A 66 -41.32 3.59 -13.77
C GLU A 66 -42.63 3.95 -13.07
N ASN A 67 -42.55 4.50 -11.87
CA ASN A 67 -43.70 4.94 -11.13
C ASN A 67 -44.45 6.06 -11.87
N LEU A 68 -43.73 6.94 -12.57
CA LEU A 68 -44.32 8.01 -13.37
C LEU A 68 -44.91 7.51 -14.68
N GLN A 69 -44.45 6.40 -15.22
CA GLN A 69 -44.90 5.83 -16.48
C GLN A 69 -46.01 4.80 -16.32
N GLU A 70 -46.27 4.32 -15.13
CA GLU A 70 -47.36 3.39 -14.92
C GLU A 70 -48.71 4.09 -15.20
N PRO A 71 -49.52 3.54 -16.09
CA PRO A 71 -50.88 4.08 -16.31
C PRO A 71 -51.72 3.84 -15.04
N SER A 72 -52.17 4.88 -14.51
CA SER A 72 -53.02 4.82 -13.33
C SER A 72 -54.41 4.26 -13.68
#